data_fc388da11027586a59163167adf3be02
#
_entry.id   fc388da11027586a59163167adf3be02
#
_cell.length_a   1.000
_cell.length_b   1.000
_cell.length_c   1.000
_cell.angle_alpha   90.00
_cell.angle_beta   90.00
_cell.angle_gamma   90.00
#
_symmetry.space_group_name_H-M   'P 1'
#
loop_
_entity.id
_entity.type
_entity.pdbx_description
1 polymer ?
#
loop_
_entity_poly.entity_id
_entity_poly.type
_entity_poly.pdbx_seq_one_letter_code
_entity_poly.pdbx_strand_id
1 'polypeptide(L)'
;VFSAVSDPVGAGIVDSLDAPGGRITGTSDALNTKGLLDLMLAQNPDTKTVGLLYSKSEDSSKQPIEDAKAYLEGKGIRCVEKTGTTTDEVTSAVDALIAEKVDAVFTPTDNTIMTAELAIYEKFLNAKIPQYCGADSFALNGAFLGYGVDYANLGRETADMIASILTEGKDPATTPVITFDNGTATVNTEICEKLGLDFDTVSEAFAPYCTRVEEITTAESFSDLES
;
A
#
# COMPACT_ATOMS: atom_id res chain seq x y z
N VAL A 1 -11.58 11.73 17.07
CA VAL A 1 -10.31 11.14 16.66
C VAL A 1 -10.60 10.27 15.44
N PHE A 2 -9.82 10.43 14.37
CA PHE A 2 -9.83 9.52 13.22
C PHE A 2 -8.78 8.42 13.37
N SER A 3 -8.92 7.34 12.62
CA SER A 3 -8.00 6.21 12.58
C SER A 3 -7.70 5.87 11.13
N ALA A 4 -6.43 5.67 10.80
CA ALA A 4 -5.96 5.24 9.48
C ALA A 4 -6.48 6.13 8.32
N VAL A 5 -6.25 7.43 8.42
CA VAL A 5 -6.50 8.35 7.30
C VAL A 5 -5.16 8.65 6.60
N SER A 6 -5.06 8.27 5.32
CA SER A 6 -3.80 8.35 4.59
C SER A 6 -3.34 9.79 4.33
N ASP A 7 -4.27 10.70 3.98
CA ASP A 7 -3.98 12.12 3.78
C ASP A 7 -5.00 13.02 4.48
N PRO A 8 -4.86 13.23 5.80
CA PRO A 8 -5.83 14.04 6.55
C PRO A 8 -5.72 15.55 6.24
N VAL A 9 -4.59 16.02 5.73
CA VAL A 9 -4.39 17.43 5.31
C VAL A 9 -5.03 17.66 3.95
N GLY A 10 -4.71 16.82 2.96
CA GLY A 10 -5.30 16.91 1.62
C GLY A 10 -6.81 16.70 1.60
N ALA A 11 -7.33 15.86 2.52
CA ALA A 11 -8.76 15.67 2.73
C ALA A 11 -9.43 16.85 3.48
N GLY A 12 -8.66 17.86 3.94
CA GLY A 12 -9.19 19.02 4.68
C GLY A 12 -9.74 18.69 6.06
N ILE A 13 -9.30 17.58 6.67
CA ILE A 13 -9.72 17.14 8.01
C ILE A 13 -8.96 17.90 9.10
N VAL A 14 -7.67 18.20 8.84
CA VAL A 14 -6.79 18.95 9.72
C VAL A 14 -5.98 19.99 8.92
N ASP A 15 -5.53 21.06 9.58
CA ASP A 15 -4.74 22.11 8.95
C ASP A 15 -3.29 21.64 8.66
N SER A 16 -2.71 20.87 9.59
CA SER A 16 -1.39 20.24 9.44
C SER A 16 -1.28 19.01 10.35
N LEU A 17 -0.28 18.16 10.12
CA LEU A 17 -0.04 16.98 10.97
C LEU A 17 0.43 17.37 12.37
N ASP A 18 1.30 18.38 12.49
CA ASP A 18 1.87 18.82 13.77
C ASP A 18 0.88 19.65 14.61
N ALA A 19 0.01 20.41 13.94
CA ALA A 19 -0.98 21.26 14.58
C ALA A 19 -2.32 21.18 13.81
N PRO A 20 -3.19 20.25 14.19
CA PRO A 20 -4.45 19.99 13.49
C PRO A 20 -5.39 21.19 13.39
N GLY A 21 -5.34 22.15 14.35
CA GLY A 21 -6.01 23.44 14.28
C GLY A 21 -7.50 23.45 14.65
N GLY A 22 -8.17 22.30 14.56
CA GLY A 22 -9.60 22.14 14.81
C GLY A 22 -9.92 21.27 16.03
N ARG A 23 -11.09 20.63 16.00
CA ARG A 23 -11.52 19.69 17.05
C ARG A 23 -11.23 18.23 16.68
N ILE A 24 -10.38 18.00 15.70
CA ILE A 24 -10.12 16.69 15.10
C ILE A 24 -8.63 16.45 15.08
N THR A 25 -8.22 15.29 15.52
CA THR A 25 -6.87 14.72 15.36
C THR A 25 -7.00 13.21 15.18
N GLY A 26 -5.90 12.49 15.00
CA GLY A 26 -5.97 11.03 14.83
C GLY A 26 -4.65 10.39 14.44
N THR A 27 -4.75 9.24 13.78
CA THR A 27 -3.62 8.46 13.30
C THR A 27 -3.68 8.32 11.77
N SER A 28 -2.53 8.51 11.11
CA SER A 28 -2.41 8.39 9.65
C SER A 28 -1.67 7.11 9.27
N ASP A 29 -2.15 6.46 8.22
CA ASP A 29 -1.50 5.32 7.56
C ASP A 29 -0.86 5.72 6.21
N ALA A 30 -0.44 6.99 6.09
CA ALA A 30 0.21 7.48 4.87
C ALA A 30 1.29 6.52 4.36
N LEU A 31 1.22 6.14 3.08
CA LEU A 31 2.13 5.18 2.49
C LEU A 31 3.53 5.78 2.29
N ASN A 32 4.57 5.08 2.74
CA ASN A 32 5.93 5.34 2.30
C ASN A 32 6.15 4.76 0.89
N THR A 33 5.68 5.49 -0.11
CA THR A 33 5.75 5.09 -1.53
C THR A 33 7.18 4.77 -1.96
N LYS A 34 8.15 5.59 -1.54
CA LYS A 34 9.56 5.36 -1.86
C LYS A 34 10.06 4.03 -1.29
N GLY A 35 9.73 3.72 -0.04
CA GLY A 35 10.11 2.46 0.60
C GLY A 35 9.56 1.24 -0.16
N LEU A 36 8.30 1.28 -0.56
CA LEU A 36 7.71 0.20 -1.37
C LEU A 36 8.38 0.04 -2.73
N LEU A 37 8.72 1.14 -3.39
CA LEU A 37 9.43 1.09 -4.67
C LEU A 37 10.89 0.65 -4.51
N ASP A 38 11.54 0.94 -3.40
CA ASP A 38 12.87 0.42 -3.08
C ASP A 38 12.84 -1.11 -2.92
N LEU A 39 11.79 -1.69 -2.30
CA LEU A 39 11.57 -3.14 -2.24
C LEU A 39 11.40 -3.74 -3.64
N MET A 40 10.58 -3.10 -4.49
CA MET A 40 10.39 -3.51 -5.89
C MET A 40 11.72 -3.58 -6.64
N LEU A 41 12.54 -2.55 -6.54
CA LEU A 41 13.82 -2.46 -7.25
C LEU A 41 14.91 -3.35 -6.60
N ALA A 42 14.80 -3.66 -5.31
CA ALA A 42 15.69 -4.61 -4.65
C ALA A 42 15.42 -6.04 -5.13
N GLN A 43 14.14 -6.40 -5.36
CA GLN A 43 13.77 -7.71 -5.90
C GLN A 43 14.16 -7.85 -7.38
N ASN A 44 13.95 -6.80 -8.19
CA ASN A 44 14.32 -6.80 -9.59
C ASN A 44 15.03 -5.49 -10.01
N PRO A 45 16.36 -5.41 -9.88
CA PRO A 45 17.13 -4.22 -10.27
C PRO A 45 17.07 -3.87 -11.76
N ASP A 46 16.69 -4.83 -12.61
CA ASP A 46 16.59 -4.65 -14.06
C ASP A 46 15.24 -4.09 -14.53
N THR A 47 14.35 -3.71 -13.59
CA THR A 47 13.04 -3.13 -13.88
C THR A 47 13.17 -1.88 -14.75
N LYS A 48 12.46 -1.85 -15.88
CA LYS A 48 12.45 -0.74 -16.86
C LYS A 48 11.09 -0.11 -17.04
N THR A 49 10.03 -0.84 -16.76
CA THR A 49 8.66 -0.37 -16.95
C THR A 49 7.80 -0.81 -15.79
N VAL A 50 7.17 0.13 -15.11
CA VAL A 50 6.27 -0.12 -13.99
C VAL A 50 4.86 0.31 -14.36
N GLY A 51 3.89 -0.59 -14.16
CA GLY A 51 2.47 -0.29 -14.22
C GLY A 51 2.04 0.43 -12.95
N LEU A 52 1.27 1.52 -13.09
CA LEU A 52 0.63 2.19 -11.97
C LEU A 52 -0.87 1.92 -12.07
N LEU A 53 -1.39 1.08 -11.16
CA LEU A 53 -2.80 0.68 -11.10
C LEU A 53 -3.49 1.34 -9.91
N TYR A 54 -4.48 2.18 -10.19
CA TYR A 54 -5.19 2.90 -9.13
C TYR A 54 -6.58 3.37 -9.58
N SER A 55 -7.38 3.84 -8.63
CA SER A 55 -8.67 4.50 -8.91
C SER A 55 -8.55 6.02 -8.78
N LYS A 56 -9.04 6.75 -9.78
CA LYS A 56 -9.10 8.22 -9.72
C LYS A 56 -10.13 8.75 -8.73
N SER A 57 -11.03 7.90 -8.26
CA SER A 57 -12.02 8.25 -7.23
C SER A 57 -11.47 8.14 -5.81
N GLU A 58 -10.28 7.54 -5.61
CA GLU A 58 -9.62 7.41 -4.32
C GLU A 58 -8.65 8.57 -4.09
N ASP A 59 -8.96 9.44 -3.13
CA ASP A 59 -8.08 10.57 -2.78
C ASP A 59 -6.73 10.08 -2.21
N SER A 60 -6.73 8.97 -1.47
CA SER A 60 -5.53 8.32 -0.93
C SER A 60 -4.51 7.88 -1.98
N SER A 61 -4.95 7.69 -3.23
CA SER A 61 -4.07 7.27 -4.33
C SER A 61 -3.31 8.41 -5.00
N LYS A 62 -3.80 9.65 -4.91
CA LYS A 62 -3.28 10.79 -5.70
C LYS A 62 -1.81 11.07 -5.41
N GLN A 63 -1.47 11.39 -4.18
CA GLN A 63 -0.10 11.72 -3.80
C GLN A 63 0.87 10.54 -4.00
N PRO A 64 0.55 9.29 -3.56
CA PRO A 64 1.42 8.15 -3.82
C PRO A 64 1.69 7.87 -5.31
N ILE A 65 0.74 8.12 -6.20
CA ILE A 65 0.96 7.97 -7.65
C ILE A 65 1.89 9.05 -8.19
N GLU A 66 1.74 10.31 -7.76
CA GLU A 66 2.65 11.38 -8.15
C GLU A 66 4.07 11.13 -7.65
N ASP A 67 4.22 10.70 -6.39
CA ASP A 67 5.51 10.35 -5.79
C ASP A 67 6.16 9.16 -6.52
N ALA A 68 5.37 8.13 -6.85
CA ALA A 68 5.86 6.96 -7.59
C ALA A 68 6.38 7.35 -8.98
N LYS A 69 5.64 8.18 -9.71
CA LYS A 69 6.06 8.70 -11.03
C LYS A 69 7.37 9.47 -10.92
N ALA A 70 7.42 10.45 -10.01
CA ALA A 70 8.61 11.27 -9.83
C ALA A 70 9.84 10.42 -9.47
N TYR A 71 9.66 9.42 -8.58
CA TYR A 71 10.74 8.54 -8.15
C TYR A 71 11.25 7.61 -9.27
N LEU A 72 10.33 6.94 -9.98
CA LEU A 72 10.66 5.99 -11.04
C LEU A 72 11.24 6.68 -12.28
N GLU A 73 10.63 7.78 -12.72
CA GLU A 73 11.11 8.59 -13.84
C GLU A 73 12.48 9.20 -13.55
N GLY A 74 12.73 9.63 -12.30
CA GLY A 74 14.04 10.08 -11.85
C GLY A 74 15.15 9.02 -11.94
N LYS A 75 14.76 7.73 -11.98
CA LYS A 75 15.66 6.60 -12.22
C LYS A 75 15.69 6.12 -13.68
N GLY A 76 14.95 6.79 -14.58
CA GLY A 76 14.84 6.42 -16.00
C GLY A 76 13.91 5.22 -16.24
N ILE A 77 13.04 4.89 -15.30
CA ILE A 77 12.04 3.82 -15.40
C ILE A 77 10.74 4.38 -15.98
N ARG A 78 10.21 3.73 -17.02
CA ARG A 78 8.96 4.14 -17.66
C ARG A 78 7.76 3.78 -16.80
N CYS A 79 6.85 4.73 -16.60
CA CYS A 79 5.57 4.52 -15.94
C CYS A 79 4.44 4.33 -16.96
N VAL A 80 3.55 3.38 -16.72
CA VAL A 80 2.33 3.13 -17.51
C VAL A 80 1.13 3.17 -16.57
N GLU A 81 0.36 4.25 -16.65
CA GLU A 81 -0.83 4.43 -15.81
C GLU A 81 -2.05 3.75 -16.41
N LYS A 82 -2.77 2.98 -15.61
CA LYS A 82 -4.12 2.46 -15.91
C LYS A 82 -5.00 2.62 -14.68
N THR A 83 -6.25 2.97 -14.90
CA THR A 83 -7.21 3.28 -13.82
C THR A 83 -8.52 2.58 -14.03
N GLY A 84 -9.22 2.29 -12.94
CA GLY A 84 -10.58 1.77 -12.92
C GLY A 84 -11.34 2.22 -11.68
N THR A 85 -12.64 2.35 -11.78
CA THR A 85 -13.54 2.73 -10.68
C THR A 85 -14.55 1.62 -10.35
N THR A 86 -14.58 0.58 -11.17
CA THR A 86 -15.38 -0.64 -10.98
C THR A 86 -14.48 -1.86 -11.19
N THR A 87 -14.87 -3.03 -10.69
CA THR A 87 -14.12 -4.28 -10.89
C THR A 87 -13.89 -4.60 -12.37
N ASP A 88 -14.88 -4.33 -13.25
CA ASP A 88 -14.75 -4.57 -14.70
C ASP A 88 -13.73 -3.61 -15.34
N GLU A 89 -13.73 -2.34 -14.94
CA GLU A 89 -12.75 -1.36 -15.41
C GLU A 89 -11.35 -1.69 -14.92
N VAL A 90 -11.21 -2.09 -13.63
CA VAL A 90 -9.94 -2.54 -13.05
C VAL A 90 -9.42 -3.76 -13.80
N THR A 91 -10.28 -4.74 -14.07
CA THR A 91 -9.92 -5.93 -14.86
C THR A 91 -9.41 -5.55 -16.26
N SER A 92 -10.08 -4.59 -16.93
CA SER A 92 -9.67 -4.08 -18.24
C SER A 92 -8.33 -3.31 -18.15
N ALA A 93 -8.11 -2.56 -17.07
CA ALA A 93 -6.86 -1.86 -16.81
C ALA A 93 -5.68 -2.85 -16.61
N VAL A 94 -5.92 -3.97 -15.92
CA VAL A 94 -4.94 -5.06 -15.74
C VAL A 94 -4.58 -5.68 -17.08
N ASP A 95 -5.57 -6.02 -17.93
CA ASP A 95 -5.31 -6.57 -19.26
C ASP A 95 -4.47 -5.60 -20.12
N ALA A 96 -4.71 -4.30 -20.00
CA ALA A 96 -3.93 -3.27 -20.69
C ALA A 96 -2.47 -3.19 -20.17
N LEU A 97 -2.24 -3.31 -18.85
CA LEU A 97 -0.90 -3.35 -18.27
C LEU A 97 -0.11 -4.59 -18.73
N ILE A 98 -0.77 -5.75 -18.77
CA ILE A 98 -0.19 -7.00 -19.27
C ILE A 98 0.21 -6.86 -20.75
N ALA A 99 -0.67 -6.25 -21.58
CA ALA A 99 -0.37 -6.00 -22.98
C ALA A 99 0.81 -5.05 -23.19
N GLU A 100 1.02 -4.09 -22.29
CA GLU A 100 2.18 -3.17 -22.28
C GLU A 100 3.47 -3.85 -21.81
N LYS A 101 3.39 -5.10 -21.30
CA LYS A 101 4.52 -5.89 -20.80
C LYS A 101 5.32 -5.15 -19.72
N VAL A 102 4.61 -4.64 -18.72
CA VAL A 102 5.25 -4.03 -17.56
C VAL A 102 6.02 -5.08 -16.76
N ASP A 103 7.14 -4.70 -16.16
CA ASP A 103 7.98 -5.61 -15.36
C ASP A 103 7.42 -5.84 -13.96
N ALA A 104 6.70 -4.86 -13.43
CA ALA A 104 6.03 -4.90 -12.13
C ALA A 104 4.85 -3.93 -12.10
N VAL A 105 3.96 -4.09 -11.13
CA VAL A 105 2.84 -3.18 -10.89
C VAL A 105 2.94 -2.60 -9.49
N PHE A 106 2.76 -1.28 -9.39
CA PHE A 106 2.56 -0.55 -8.14
C PHE A 106 1.09 -0.18 -8.00
N THR A 107 0.54 -0.47 -6.81
CA THR A 107 -0.80 -0.06 -6.40
C THR A 107 -0.70 0.62 -5.03
N PRO A 108 -1.15 1.87 -4.85
CA PRO A 108 -1.16 2.53 -3.54
C PRO A 108 -2.20 1.90 -2.60
N THR A 109 -2.44 2.52 -1.43
CA THR A 109 -3.52 2.15 -0.51
C THR A 109 -4.87 2.57 -1.13
N ASP A 110 -5.40 1.75 -2.04
CA ASP A 110 -6.57 2.02 -2.88
C ASP A 110 -7.67 0.99 -2.63
N ASN A 111 -8.77 1.42 -1.99
CA ASN A 111 -9.86 0.52 -1.62
C ASN A 111 -10.61 -0.06 -2.82
N THR A 112 -10.70 0.68 -3.92
CA THR A 112 -11.36 0.21 -5.15
C THR A 112 -10.55 -0.93 -5.77
N ILE A 113 -9.23 -0.79 -5.88
CA ILE A 113 -8.36 -1.84 -6.40
C ILE A 113 -8.32 -3.02 -5.43
N MET A 114 -8.19 -2.77 -4.12
CA MET A 114 -8.18 -3.82 -3.10
C MET A 114 -9.44 -4.70 -3.16
N THR A 115 -10.61 -4.10 -3.35
CA THR A 115 -11.87 -4.84 -3.50
C THR A 115 -11.90 -5.71 -4.76
N ALA A 116 -11.18 -5.32 -5.81
CA ALA A 116 -11.08 -6.08 -7.05
C ALA A 116 -9.95 -7.13 -7.04
N GLU A 117 -9.07 -7.13 -6.03
CA GLU A 117 -7.80 -7.88 -6.03
C GLU A 117 -8.01 -9.38 -6.28
N LEU A 118 -8.95 -10.03 -5.58
CA LEU A 118 -9.27 -11.45 -5.79
C LEU A 118 -9.73 -11.80 -7.21
N ALA A 119 -10.22 -10.81 -7.97
CA ALA A 119 -10.63 -11.01 -9.37
C ALA A 119 -9.49 -10.79 -10.37
N ILE A 120 -8.38 -10.13 -9.96
CA ILE A 120 -7.33 -9.70 -10.88
C ILE A 120 -5.96 -10.36 -10.64
N TYR A 121 -5.65 -10.82 -9.42
CA TYR A 121 -4.30 -11.31 -9.07
C TYR A 121 -3.83 -12.46 -9.97
N GLU A 122 -4.74 -13.38 -10.35
CA GLU A 122 -4.39 -14.52 -11.23
C GLU A 122 -3.93 -14.05 -12.62
N LYS A 123 -4.45 -12.92 -13.12
CA LYS A 123 -4.04 -12.36 -14.41
C LYS A 123 -2.58 -11.91 -14.37
N PHE A 124 -2.19 -11.17 -13.33
CA PHE A 124 -0.81 -10.76 -13.12
C PHE A 124 0.11 -11.97 -12.90
N LEU A 125 -0.32 -12.92 -12.07
CA LEU A 125 0.42 -14.14 -11.80
C LEU A 125 0.68 -14.95 -13.08
N ASN A 126 -0.34 -15.15 -13.93
CA ASN A 126 -0.22 -15.86 -15.20
C ASN A 126 0.73 -15.14 -16.18
N ALA A 127 0.76 -13.81 -16.11
CA ALA A 127 1.68 -12.98 -16.90
C ALA A 127 3.09 -12.87 -16.26
N LYS A 128 3.32 -13.45 -15.07
CA LYS A 128 4.55 -13.37 -14.29
C LYS A 128 4.93 -11.92 -13.92
N ILE A 129 3.95 -11.10 -13.66
CA ILE A 129 4.13 -9.70 -13.25
C ILE A 129 3.86 -9.60 -11.75
N PRO A 130 4.88 -9.32 -10.91
CA PRO A 130 4.68 -9.11 -9.48
C PRO A 130 3.96 -7.79 -9.21
N GLN A 131 3.03 -7.81 -8.27
CA GLN A 131 2.27 -6.64 -7.82
C GLN A 131 2.72 -6.23 -6.42
N TYR A 132 3.04 -4.94 -6.25
CA TYR A 132 3.53 -4.31 -5.03
C TYR A 132 2.50 -3.29 -4.56
N CYS A 133 1.93 -3.51 -3.38
CA CYS A 133 0.76 -2.79 -2.91
C CYS A 133 0.97 -2.09 -1.57
N GLY A 134 0.21 -1.02 -1.34
CA GLY A 134 0.32 -0.14 -0.19
C GLY A 134 -0.33 -0.65 1.11
N ALA A 135 -0.74 -1.92 1.20
CA ALA A 135 -1.26 -2.53 2.42
C ALA A 135 -1.11 -4.06 2.38
N ASP A 136 -1.05 -4.70 3.55
CA ASP A 136 -0.97 -6.15 3.74
C ASP A 136 -2.21 -6.90 3.21
N SER A 137 -3.39 -6.28 3.29
CA SER A 137 -4.64 -6.83 2.76
C SER A 137 -4.59 -7.18 1.27
N PHE A 138 -3.78 -6.50 0.48
CA PHE A 138 -3.55 -6.86 -0.92
C PHE A 138 -2.80 -8.20 -1.04
N ALA A 139 -1.76 -8.42 -0.24
CA ALA A 139 -1.04 -9.69 -0.23
C ALA A 139 -1.95 -10.84 0.20
N LEU A 140 -2.81 -10.62 1.19
CA LEU A 140 -3.83 -11.58 1.60
C LEU A 140 -4.81 -11.92 0.47
N ASN A 141 -5.11 -10.96 -0.40
CA ASN A 141 -6.00 -11.13 -1.55
C ASN A 141 -5.28 -11.57 -2.84
N GLY A 142 -4.01 -11.95 -2.78
CA GLY A 142 -3.28 -12.55 -3.88
C GLY A 142 -2.25 -11.65 -4.58
N ALA A 143 -2.02 -10.43 -4.13
CA ALA A 143 -0.86 -9.66 -4.58
C ALA A 143 0.44 -10.29 -4.07
N PHE A 144 1.56 -10.04 -4.76
CA PHE A 144 2.88 -10.55 -4.36
C PHE A 144 3.35 -9.95 -3.04
N LEU A 145 3.20 -8.63 -2.88
CA LEU A 145 3.69 -7.89 -1.73
C LEU A 145 2.67 -6.85 -1.28
N GLY A 146 2.36 -6.83 0.01
CA GLY A 146 1.78 -5.71 0.73
C GLY A 146 2.84 -5.00 1.57
N TYR A 147 2.84 -3.67 1.56
CA TYR A 147 3.78 -2.88 2.36
C TYR A 147 3.03 -1.76 3.06
N GLY A 148 3.20 -1.63 4.36
CA GLY A 148 2.45 -0.64 5.10
C GLY A 148 2.76 -0.58 6.58
N VAL A 149 1.83 -0.01 7.32
CA VAL A 149 1.88 0.13 8.78
C VAL A 149 1.40 -1.16 9.46
N ASP A 150 1.86 -1.39 10.68
CA ASP A 150 1.24 -2.36 11.59
C ASP A 150 -0.10 -1.78 12.07
N TYR A 151 -1.21 -2.23 11.48
CA TYR A 151 -2.55 -1.74 11.81
C TYR A 151 -2.98 -2.09 13.24
N ALA A 152 -2.47 -3.16 13.85
CA ALA A 152 -2.72 -3.48 15.24
C ALA A 152 -2.05 -2.45 16.16
N ASN A 153 -0.84 -2.02 15.83
CA ASN A 153 -0.15 -0.93 16.54
C ASN A 153 -0.87 0.40 16.34
N LEU A 154 -1.24 0.74 15.11
CA LEU A 154 -2.00 1.95 14.78
C LEU A 154 -3.30 2.02 15.58
N GLY A 155 -4.04 0.91 15.69
CA GLY A 155 -5.26 0.83 16.48
C GLY A 155 -5.02 1.10 17.98
N ARG A 156 -3.92 0.56 18.56
CA ARG A 156 -3.54 0.85 19.96
C ARG A 156 -3.22 2.32 20.17
N GLU A 157 -2.40 2.91 19.33
CA GLU A 157 -2.04 4.34 19.40
C GLU A 157 -3.27 5.25 19.24
N THR A 158 -4.22 4.86 18.37
CA THR A 158 -5.50 5.57 18.24
C THR A 158 -6.30 5.52 19.55
N ALA A 159 -6.38 4.35 20.18
CA ALA A 159 -7.08 4.18 21.46
C ALA A 159 -6.42 4.98 22.60
N ASP A 160 -5.11 4.99 22.67
CA ASP A 160 -4.34 5.76 23.65
C ASP A 160 -4.53 7.27 23.44
N MET A 161 -4.57 7.74 22.20
CA MET A 161 -4.90 9.13 21.89
C MET A 161 -6.31 9.49 22.36
N ILE A 162 -7.32 8.64 22.10
CA ILE A 162 -8.70 8.85 22.59
C ILE A 162 -8.70 8.93 24.11
N ALA A 163 -8.04 7.99 24.79
CA ALA A 163 -7.94 7.98 26.25
C ALA A 163 -7.33 9.28 26.78
N SER A 164 -6.23 9.74 26.20
CA SER A 164 -5.54 10.97 26.64
C SER A 164 -6.40 12.23 26.46
N ILE A 165 -7.17 12.32 25.38
CA ILE A 165 -8.10 13.43 25.14
C ILE A 165 -9.24 13.42 26.19
N LEU A 166 -9.80 12.24 26.48
CA LEU A 166 -10.94 12.12 27.39
C LEU A 166 -10.57 12.22 28.86
N THR A 167 -9.42 11.68 29.27
CA THR A 167 -9.04 11.57 30.68
C THR A 167 -8.05 12.64 31.14
N GLU A 168 -7.16 13.09 30.24
CA GLU A 168 -6.14 14.10 30.54
C GLU A 168 -6.52 15.49 30.03
N GLY A 169 -7.60 15.59 29.23
CA GLY A 169 -8.09 16.85 28.67
C GLY A 169 -7.17 17.44 27.59
N LYS A 170 -6.43 16.61 26.87
CA LYS A 170 -5.62 17.09 25.74
C LYS A 170 -6.50 17.72 24.68
N ASP A 171 -6.07 18.87 24.17
CA ASP A 171 -6.81 19.58 23.12
C ASP A 171 -6.49 18.97 21.75
N PRO A 172 -7.48 18.44 21.02
CA PRO A 172 -7.27 17.92 19.65
C PRO A 172 -6.61 18.93 18.70
N ALA A 173 -6.86 20.24 18.90
CA ALA A 173 -6.29 21.29 18.05
C ALA A 173 -4.76 21.35 18.07
N THR A 174 -4.17 20.93 19.17
CA THR A 174 -2.71 20.96 19.42
C THR A 174 -2.09 19.57 19.64
N THR A 175 -2.91 18.53 19.60
CA THR A 175 -2.42 17.14 19.65
C THR A 175 -2.04 16.70 18.23
N PRO A 176 -0.74 16.48 17.92
CA PRO A 176 -0.32 16.09 16.59
C PRO A 176 -0.99 14.82 16.09
N VAL A 177 -1.19 14.73 14.78
CA VAL A 177 -1.54 13.47 14.11
C VAL A 177 -0.37 12.52 14.24
N ILE A 178 -0.62 11.30 14.71
CA ILE A 178 0.42 10.27 14.78
C ILE A 178 0.59 9.67 13.38
N THR A 179 1.81 9.67 12.90
CA THR A 179 2.24 8.99 11.68
C THR A 179 3.12 7.80 12.06
N PHE A 180 3.15 6.79 11.21
CA PHE A 180 3.95 5.58 11.44
C PHE A 180 5.01 5.45 10.35
N ASP A 181 6.21 5.06 10.74
CA ASP A 181 7.19 4.60 9.77
C ASP A 181 6.67 3.28 9.19
N ASN A 182 6.37 3.28 7.92
CA ASN A 182 5.99 2.09 7.18
C ASN A 182 7.20 1.16 7.15
N GLY A 183 7.06 -0.03 7.69
CA GLY A 183 8.22 -0.89 7.86
C GLY A 183 7.92 -2.36 7.65
N THR A 184 6.66 -2.75 7.51
CA THR A 184 6.29 -4.16 7.33
C THR A 184 6.12 -4.48 5.86
N ALA A 185 6.92 -5.41 5.35
CA ALA A 185 6.77 -6.02 4.04
C ALA A 185 6.12 -7.40 4.22
N THR A 186 4.85 -7.52 3.83
CA THR A 186 4.08 -8.76 3.90
C THR A 186 4.12 -9.46 2.55
N VAL A 187 4.85 -10.56 2.45
CA VAL A 187 5.04 -11.33 1.22
C VAL A 187 4.05 -12.48 1.16
N ASN A 188 3.30 -12.58 0.08
CA ASN A 188 2.49 -13.76 -0.19
C ASN A 188 3.39 -14.88 -0.74
N THR A 189 3.63 -15.90 0.09
CA THR A 189 4.57 -16.99 -0.21
C THR A 189 4.09 -17.89 -1.33
N GLU A 190 2.78 -18.09 -1.50
CA GLU A 190 2.22 -18.85 -2.63
C GLU A 190 2.44 -18.12 -3.96
N ILE A 191 2.23 -16.82 -3.97
CA ILE A 191 2.46 -16.00 -5.17
C ILE A 191 3.95 -15.89 -5.46
N CYS A 192 4.79 -15.74 -4.43
CA CYS A 192 6.24 -15.75 -4.53
C CYS A 192 6.73 -17.02 -5.26
N GLU A 193 6.33 -18.21 -4.79
CA GLU A 193 6.68 -19.48 -5.40
C GLU A 193 6.16 -19.60 -6.85
N LYS A 194 4.89 -19.25 -7.08
CA LYS A 194 4.27 -19.30 -8.40
C LYS A 194 4.91 -18.33 -9.39
N LEU A 195 5.48 -17.20 -8.94
CA LEU A 195 6.29 -16.28 -9.77
C LEU A 195 7.67 -16.89 -10.09
N GLY A 196 8.08 -17.93 -9.40
CA GLY A 196 9.41 -18.56 -9.52
C GLY A 196 10.45 -17.87 -8.65
N LEU A 197 10.04 -17.15 -7.63
CA LEU A 197 10.89 -16.49 -6.64
C LEU A 197 11.06 -17.37 -5.41
N ASP A 198 12.21 -17.27 -4.77
CA ASP A 198 12.50 -17.92 -3.50
C ASP A 198 12.29 -16.91 -2.35
N PHE A 199 11.49 -17.29 -1.36
CA PHE A 199 11.12 -16.39 -0.27
C PHE A 199 12.31 -15.92 0.57
N ASP A 200 13.26 -16.82 0.86
CA ASP A 200 14.44 -16.46 1.66
C ASP A 200 15.27 -15.40 0.92
N THR A 201 15.47 -15.60 -0.39
CA THR A 201 16.16 -14.62 -1.24
C THR A 201 15.42 -13.27 -1.29
N VAL A 202 14.10 -13.29 -1.40
CA VAL A 202 13.27 -12.08 -1.38
C VAL A 202 13.37 -11.37 -0.03
N SER A 203 13.26 -12.12 1.07
CA SER A 203 13.34 -11.60 2.43
C SER A 203 14.71 -10.95 2.71
N GLU A 204 15.81 -11.59 2.29
CA GLU A 204 17.16 -11.03 2.40
C GLU A 204 17.30 -9.72 1.59
N ALA A 205 16.73 -9.66 0.38
CA ALA A 205 16.76 -8.46 -0.44
C ALA A 205 15.94 -7.30 0.18
N PHE A 206 14.85 -7.62 0.89
CA PHE A 206 13.97 -6.63 1.51
C PHE A 206 14.49 -6.11 2.86
N ALA A 207 15.23 -6.93 3.61
CA ALA A 207 15.68 -6.60 4.96
C ALA A 207 16.35 -5.22 5.12
N PRO A 208 17.14 -4.69 4.15
CA PRO A 208 17.70 -3.34 4.26
C PRO A 208 16.70 -2.19 4.12
N TYR A 209 15.49 -2.45 3.58
CA TYR A 209 14.50 -1.44 3.18
C TYR A 209 13.22 -1.46 4.02
N CYS A 210 13.08 -2.43 4.93
CA CYS A 210 11.93 -2.55 5.80
C CYS A 210 12.35 -2.91 7.23
N THR A 211 11.46 -2.69 8.18
CA THR A 211 11.70 -3.04 9.59
C THR A 211 11.48 -4.54 9.81
N ARG A 212 10.57 -5.14 9.05
CA ARG A 212 10.13 -6.52 9.20
C ARG A 212 9.63 -7.07 7.87
N VAL A 213 9.94 -8.34 7.62
CA VAL A 213 9.33 -9.13 6.55
C VAL A 213 8.42 -10.17 7.21
N GLU A 214 7.18 -10.23 6.76
CA GLU A 214 6.18 -11.19 7.20
C GLU A 214 5.71 -12.07 6.04
N GLU A 215 5.25 -13.27 6.36
CA GLU A 215 4.71 -14.23 5.42
C GLU A 215 3.19 -14.27 5.53
N ILE A 216 2.52 -14.42 4.39
CA ILE A 216 1.09 -14.66 4.32
C ILE A 216 0.79 -15.60 3.14
N THR A 217 -0.37 -16.24 3.16
CA THR A 217 -0.93 -16.99 2.03
C THR A 217 -2.21 -16.33 1.54
N THR A 218 -2.63 -16.64 0.32
CA THR A 218 -3.85 -16.08 -0.24
C THR A 218 -5.08 -16.61 0.51
N ALA A 219 -5.96 -15.71 0.94
CA ALA A 219 -7.24 -16.08 1.54
C ALA A 219 -8.17 -16.71 0.49
N GLU A 220 -8.77 -17.86 0.80
CA GLU A 220 -9.74 -18.49 -0.08
C GLU A 220 -11.14 -17.84 0.04
N SER A 221 -11.40 -17.19 1.16
CA SER A 221 -12.67 -16.51 1.42
C SER A 221 -12.52 -15.42 2.48
N PHE A 222 -13.49 -14.48 2.56
CA PHE A 222 -13.52 -13.46 3.62
C PHE A 222 -13.61 -14.04 5.04
N SER A 223 -14.08 -15.27 5.22
CA SER A 223 -14.12 -15.94 6.52
C SER A 223 -12.72 -16.32 7.04
N ASP A 224 -11.72 -16.40 6.18
CA ASP A 224 -10.34 -16.72 6.54
C ASP A 224 -9.59 -15.50 7.13
N LEU A 225 -10.22 -14.32 7.07
CA LEU A 225 -9.71 -13.06 7.63
C LEU A 225 -10.02 -12.91 9.13
N GLU A 226 -10.86 -13.77 9.72
CA GLU A 226 -11.34 -13.66 11.10
C GLU A 226 -10.60 -14.61 12.07
N SER A 227 -9.56 -15.31 11.62
CA SER A 227 -8.82 -16.29 12.44
C SER A 227 -7.42 -15.72 12.93
#